data_b32cfccd51954f5c172eae092fabdd28
#
_entry.id   b32cfccd51954f5c172eae092fabdd28
#
_cell.length_a   1.000
_cell.length_b   1.000
_cell.length_c   1.000
_cell.angle_alpha   90.00
_cell.angle_beta   90.00
_cell.angle_gamma   90.00
#
_symmetry.space_group_name_H-M   'P 1'
#
loop_
_entity.id
_entity.type
_entity.pdbx_description
1 polymer ?
#
loop_
_entity_poly.entity_id
_entity_poly.type
_entity_poly.pdbx_seq_one_letter_code
_entity_poly.pdbx_strand_id
1 'polypeptide(L)'
;MSRPNLPLPGAVASLLLAWVRADRRDLPWRRRRDPYAVWISEVMLQQTQVTTVVPYFQRWMARFPDISSLAAATSDDVLRIWAGLGYYARARNLHRMAQEIVARHGGTIPSEKKALLALPGIGRYTAGAILSLAFGQREPVLDGNVRRVLCRVYDIADDPTGAATERQLWQLATKLVMSAPEDAAGDLNEGLMELGALICTPGEPDCAACPIADVCLAHAHGVEAERPIKRPRTRPPHYDAAAAVILDEAGRYLLIQRPAAGLLGGLWGFPGGVLQDGEVVAEGFVRTVREQVGLEVAPGDMIASIPHAYTHFRITLHASRCRIIAGEPQPLRCAAVRWVTAGELTGYALPVTDAKIVQALQRHAPPTLPLEGGPTG
;
A
#
# COMPACT_ATOMS: atom_id res chain seq x y z
N MET A 1 -31.94 31.00 16.41
CA MET A 1 -30.66 30.40 16.77
C MET A 1 -29.59 30.97 15.83
N SER A 2 -28.67 31.77 16.33
CA SER A 2 -27.56 32.33 15.54
C SER A 2 -26.70 31.19 15.02
N ARG A 3 -26.40 31.20 13.73
CA ARG A 3 -25.43 30.22 13.16
C ARG A 3 -24.12 30.37 13.93
N PRO A 4 -23.55 29.28 14.48
CA PRO A 4 -22.26 29.38 15.14
C PRO A 4 -21.24 29.93 14.13
N ASN A 5 -20.44 30.90 14.58
CA ASN A 5 -19.38 31.47 13.75
C ASN A 5 -18.44 30.32 13.33
N LEU A 6 -18.24 30.16 12.01
CA LEU A 6 -17.29 29.18 11.49
C LEU A 6 -15.91 29.46 12.08
N PRO A 7 -15.14 28.41 12.46
CA PRO A 7 -13.79 28.57 12.95
C PRO A 7 -12.92 29.36 11.95
N LEU A 8 -12.22 30.36 12.46
CA LEU A 8 -11.29 31.14 11.63
C LEU A 8 -10.11 30.26 11.22
N PRO A 9 -9.80 30.13 9.93
CA PRO A 9 -8.69 29.29 9.47
C PRO A 9 -7.36 29.64 10.16
N GLY A 10 -7.09 30.93 10.41
CA GLY A 10 -5.88 31.36 11.10
C GLY A 10 -5.77 30.87 12.55
N ALA A 11 -6.87 30.84 13.30
CA ALA A 11 -6.89 30.31 14.66
C ALA A 11 -6.59 28.79 14.67
N VAL A 12 -7.24 28.03 13.80
CA VAL A 12 -6.98 26.59 13.65
C VAL A 12 -5.52 26.34 13.25
N ALA A 13 -5.00 27.10 12.27
CA ALA A 13 -3.62 26.95 11.80
C ALA A 13 -2.60 27.25 12.90
N SER A 14 -2.80 28.32 13.68
CA SER A 14 -1.88 28.70 14.76
C SER A 14 -1.81 27.67 15.87
N LEU A 15 -2.95 27.13 16.30
CA LEU A 15 -3.02 26.08 17.34
C LEU A 15 -2.36 24.78 16.87
N LEU A 16 -2.63 24.36 15.64
CA LEU A 16 -2.02 23.16 15.04
C LEU A 16 -0.51 23.29 14.88
N LEU A 17 -0.03 24.45 14.44
CA LEU A 17 1.40 24.70 14.28
C LEU A 17 2.14 24.68 15.62
N ALA A 18 1.56 25.29 16.66
CA ALA A 18 2.14 25.24 18.00
C ALA A 18 2.28 23.80 18.50
N TRP A 19 1.23 23.00 18.33
CA TRP A 19 1.22 21.60 18.76
C TRP A 19 2.18 20.74 17.94
N VAL A 20 2.11 20.73 16.63
CA VAL A 20 2.93 19.82 15.79
C VAL A 20 4.42 20.10 15.93
N ARG A 21 4.81 21.33 16.21
CA ARG A 21 6.23 21.68 16.43
C ARG A 21 6.76 21.16 17.76
N ALA A 22 5.88 21.00 18.77
CA ALA A 22 6.24 20.46 20.07
C ALA A 22 6.20 18.92 20.09
N ASP A 23 5.16 18.31 19.52
CA ASP A 23 4.77 16.92 19.84
C ASP A 23 4.77 15.95 18.63
N ARG A 24 5.27 16.36 17.44
CA ARG A 24 5.29 15.47 16.27
C ARG A 24 6.19 14.25 16.46
N ARG A 25 5.74 13.08 15.97
CA ARG A 25 6.56 11.86 15.99
C ARG A 25 7.84 12.05 15.16
N ASP A 26 8.97 11.52 15.68
CA ASP A 26 10.20 11.39 14.90
C ASP A 26 10.09 10.21 13.91
N LEU A 27 9.80 10.52 12.67
CA LEU A 27 9.68 9.54 11.59
C LEU A 27 10.85 9.67 10.61
N PRO A 28 11.38 8.55 10.07
CA PRO A 28 12.59 8.58 9.23
C PRO A 28 12.52 9.56 8.05
N TRP A 29 11.36 9.70 7.43
CA TRP A 29 11.12 10.59 6.27
C TRP A 29 10.96 12.07 6.65
N ARG A 30 10.81 12.39 7.94
CA ARG A 30 10.72 13.78 8.46
C ARG A 30 12.06 14.38 8.80
N ARG A 31 13.11 13.56 8.98
CA ARG A 31 14.46 14.00 9.36
C ARG A 31 15.14 14.79 8.25
N ARG A 32 14.80 14.51 7.00
CA ARG A 32 15.25 15.26 5.83
C ARG A 32 14.04 15.61 4.99
N ARG A 33 13.89 16.88 4.61
CA ARG A 33 12.84 17.35 3.68
C ARG A 33 13.30 17.11 2.23
N ASP A 34 13.81 15.93 1.95
CA ASP A 34 14.22 15.52 0.62
C ASP A 34 12.98 15.12 -0.20
N PRO A 35 12.77 15.68 -1.40
CA PRO A 35 11.60 15.38 -2.23
C PRO A 35 11.43 13.89 -2.55
N TYR A 36 12.53 13.15 -2.73
CA TYR A 36 12.48 11.72 -2.99
C TYR A 36 11.98 10.95 -1.76
N ALA A 37 12.54 11.21 -0.59
CA ALA A 37 12.13 10.58 0.66
C ALA A 37 10.66 10.88 1.00
N VAL A 38 10.22 12.13 0.83
CA VAL A 38 8.81 12.54 1.00
C VAL A 38 7.92 11.78 0.02
N TRP A 39 8.26 11.74 -1.27
CA TRP A 39 7.47 11.03 -2.26
C TRP A 39 7.33 9.54 -1.94
N ILE A 40 8.43 8.84 -1.61
CA ILE A 40 8.39 7.42 -1.26
C ILE A 40 7.53 7.18 -0.03
N SER A 41 7.70 7.96 1.04
CA SER A 41 6.93 7.80 2.27
C SER A 41 5.43 8.04 2.05
N GLU A 42 5.07 9.08 1.31
CA GLU A 42 3.68 9.42 1.01
C GLU A 42 2.97 8.32 0.22
N VAL A 43 3.68 7.71 -0.75
CA VAL A 43 3.12 6.58 -1.51
C VAL A 43 3.03 5.32 -0.64
N MET A 44 4.01 5.06 0.24
CA MET A 44 3.95 3.91 1.14
C MET A 44 2.83 4.04 2.18
N LEU A 45 2.57 5.24 2.67
CA LEU A 45 1.52 5.54 3.67
C LEU A 45 0.10 5.46 3.11
N GLN A 46 -0.09 5.46 1.79
CA GLN A 46 -1.42 5.25 1.21
C GLN A 46 -2.01 3.92 1.68
N GLN A 47 -3.06 3.97 2.51
CA GLN A 47 -3.78 2.81 3.06
C GLN A 47 -2.89 1.83 3.87
N THR A 48 -1.75 2.28 4.38
CA THR A 48 -0.83 1.49 5.19
C THR A 48 -0.46 2.23 6.47
N GLN A 49 -0.44 1.54 7.60
CA GLN A 49 -0.12 2.13 8.90
C GLN A 49 1.36 2.51 8.99
N VAL A 50 1.65 3.58 9.72
CA VAL A 50 3.01 4.11 9.93
C VAL A 50 3.97 3.05 10.47
N THR A 51 3.53 2.28 11.48
CA THR A 51 4.33 1.19 12.09
C THR A 51 4.77 0.13 11.09
N THR A 52 3.91 -0.16 10.10
CA THR A 52 4.26 -1.07 9.00
C THR A 52 5.19 -0.39 7.99
N VAL A 53 5.00 0.89 7.70
CA VAL A 53 5.77 1.61 6.68
C VAL A 53 7.23 1.84 7.10
N VAL A 54 7.49 2.16 8.38
CA VAL A 54 8.86 2.48 8.85
C VAL A 54 9.92 1.47 8.42
N PRO A 55 9.79 0.15 8.69
CA PRO A 55 10.79 -0.82 8.27
C PRO A 55 10.89 -0.99 6.75
N TYR A 56 9.79 -0.80 6.01
CA TYR A 56 9.79 -0.84 4.55
C TYR A 56 10.51 0.37 3.95
N PHE A 57 10.26 1.54 4.47
CA PHE A 57 10.92 2.77 4.05
C PHE A 57 12.44 2.69 4.26
N GLN A 58 12.89 2.19 5.41
CA GLN A 58 14.32 2.01 5.70
C GLN A 58 14.98 1.05 4.71
N ARG A 59 14.37 -0.12 4.45
CA ARG A 59 14.87 -1.07 3.45
C ARG A 59 14.88 -0.51 2.03
N TRP A 60 13.82 0.25 1.69
CA TRP A 60 13.73 0.91 0.39
C TRP A 60 14.83 1.92 0.18
N MET A 61 15.03 2.83 1.14
CA MET A 61 16.08 3.86 1.06
C MET A 61 17.49 3.27 1.08
N ALA A 62 17.70 2.14 1.74
CA ALA A 62 18.97 1.42 1.69
C ALA A 62 19.24 0.79 0.31
N ARG A 63 18.21 0.29 -0.37
CA ARG A 63 18.36 -0.36 -1.70
C ARG A 63 18.26 0.65 -2.85
N PHE A 64 17.42 1.65 -2.72
CA PHE A 64 17.19 2.71 -3.71
C PHE A 64 17.35 4.08 -3.04
N PRO A 65 18.59 4.54 -2.80
CA PRO A 65 18.83 5.77 -2.05
C PRO A 65 18.41 7.04 -2.80
N ASP A 66 18.23 6.95 -4.11
CA ASP A 66 17.87 8.06 -4.99
C ASP A 66 17.02 7.59 -6.18
N ILE A 67 16.54 8.56 -6.97
CA ILE A 67 15.69 8.34 -8.14
C ILE A 67 16.39 7.53 -9.21
N SER A 68 17.69 7.77 -9.42
CA SER A 68 18.49 7.12 -10.47
C SER A 68 18.65 5.63 -10.19
N SER A 69 18.93 5.27 -8.95
CA SER A 69 19.03 3.87 -8.51
C SER A 69 17.68 3.14 -8.60
N LEU A 70 16.56 3.83 -8.30
CA LEU A 70 15.22 3.28 -8.48
C LEU A 70 14.89 3.12 -9.97
N ALA A 71 15.19 4.10 -10.81
CA ALA A 71 14.90 4.05 -12.24
C ALA A 71 15.69 2.93 -12.96
N ALA A 72 16.92 2.70 -12.56
CA ALA A 72 17.80 1.67 -13.11
C ALA A 72 17.50 0.25 -12.59
N ALA A 73 16.67 0.10 -11.56
CA ALA A 73 16.34 -1.20 -10.98
C ALA A 73 15.49 -2.03 -11.95
N THR A 74 15.48 -3.36 -11.76
CA THR A 74 14.50 -4.21 -12.43
C THR A 74 13.13 -4.12 -11.74
N SER A 75 12.06 -4.38 -12.47
CA SER A 75 10.71 -4.45 -11.89
C SER A 75 10.63 -5.49 -10.77
N ASP A 76 11.30 -6.62 -10.93
CA ASP A 76 11.36 -7.70 -9.94
C ASP A 76 12.04 -7.24 -8.65
N ASP A 77 13.16 -6.49 -8.72
CA ASP A 77 13.83 -5.92 -7.54
C ASP A 77 12.92 -4.96 -6.78
N VAL A 78 12.22 -4.07 -7.51
CA VAL A 78 11.28 -3.11 -6.92
C VAL A 78 10.13 -3.83 -6.21
N LEU A 79 9.52 -4.81 -6.88
CA LEU A 79 8.42 -5.59 -6.31
C LEU A 79 8.87 -6.45 -5.12
N ARG A 80 10.10 -6.97 -5.14
CA ARG A 80 10.68 -7.75 -4.05
C ARG A 80 10.86 -6.93 -2.78
N ILE A 81 11.39 -5.71 -2.88
CA ILE A 81 11.54 -4.79 -1.72
C ILE A 81 10.17 -4.35 -1.18
N TRP A 82 9.16 -4.25 -2.07
CA TRP A 82 7.79 -3.88 -1.71
C TRP A 82 6.96 -5.04 -1.16
N ALA A 83 7.40 -6.29 -1.36
CA ALA A 83 6.60 -7.48 -1.05
C ALA A 83 6.10 -7.49 0.39
N GLY A 84 4.79 -7.69 0.56
CA GLY A 84 4.10 -7.65 1.86
C GLY A 84 3.41 -6.32 2.19
N LEU A 85 3.77 -5.20 1.54
CA LEU A 85 3.14 -3.89 1.80
C LEU A 85 1.75 -3.75 1.14
N GLY A 86 1.45 -4.62 0.16
CA GLY A 86 0.19 -4.61 -0.59
C GLY A 86 0.09 -3.48 -1.62
N TYR A 87 -1.04 -3.44 -2.36
CA TYR A 87 -1.29 -2.41 -3.38
C TYR A 87 -0.10 -2.22 -4.34
N TYR A 88 0.38 -3.28 -4.95
CA TYR A 88 1.61 -3.34 -5.76
C TYR A 88 1.62 -2.39 -6.95
N ALA A 89 0.45 -1.90 -7.39
CA ALA A 89 0.37 -0.84 -8.39
C ALA A 89 1.13 0.42 -7.95
N ARG A 90 1.22 0.69 -6.64
CA ARG A 90 1.99 1.81 -6.10
C ARG A 90 3.49 1.64 -6.41
N ALA A 91 4.05 0.47 -6.15
CA ALA A 91 5.45 0.17 -6.45
C ALA A 91 5.76 0.29 -7.95
N ARG A 92 4.88 -0.25 -8.80
CA ARG A 92 5.03 -0.12 -10.27
C ARG A 92 4.97 1.33 -10.72
N ASN A 93 4.06 2.12 -10.15
CA ASN A 93 3.96 3.55 -10.46
C ASN A 93 5.19 4.32 -9.97
N LEU A 94 5.72 4.02 -8.77
CA LEU A 94 6.98 4.58 -8.29
C LEU A 94 8.13 4.32 -9.27
N HIS A 95 8.28 3.08 -9.70
CA HIS A 95 9.33 2.69 -10.65
C HIS A 95 9.20 3.43 -11.99
N ARG A 96 7.99 3.40 -12.58
CA ARG A 96 7.72 4.10 -13.85
C ARG A 96 7.92 5.62 -13.72
N MET A 97 7.48 6.20 -12.61
CA MET A 97 7.70 7.63 -12.35
C MET A 97 9.18 7.96 -12.22
N ALA A 98 9.98 7.14 -11.54
CA ALA A 98 11.43 7.34 -11.44
C ALA A 98 12.09 7.33 -12.82
N GLN A 99 11.70 6.41 -13.70
CA GLN A 99 12.17 6.35 -15.08
C GLN A 99 11.79 7.61 -15.87
N GLU A 100 10.55 8.10 -15.72
CA GLU A 100 10.12 9.35 -16.37
C GLU A 100 10.84 10.58 -15.83
N ILE A 101 11.09 10.66 -14.53
CA ILE A 101 11.85 11.76 -13.92
C ILE A 101 13.29 11.77 -14.45
N VAL A 102 13.94 10.61 -14.56
CA VAL A 102 15.28 10.53 -15.15
C VAL A 102 15.25 10.98 -16.62
N ALA A 103 14.31 10.47 -17.40
CA ALA A 103 14.24 10.74 -18.84
C ALA A 103 13.86 12.18 -19.19
N ARG A 104 12.96 12.81 -18.41
CA ARG A 104 12.37 14.12 -18.76
C ARG A 104 12.81 15.28 -17.87
N HIS A 105 13.32 14.98 -16.68
CA HIS A 105 13.66 15.96 -15.65
C HIS A 105 15.10 15.79 -15.12
N GLY A 106 15.95 15.03 -15.82
CA GLY A 106 17.36 14.86 -15.44
C GLY A 106 17.57 14.25 -14.03
N GLY A 107 16.63 13.43 -13.55
CA GLY A 107 16.70 12.79 -12.24
C GLY A 107 16.26 13.68 -11.07
N THR A 108 15.73 14.87 -11.33
CA THR A 108 15.27 15.81 -10.28
C THR A 108 13.75 15.87 -10.26
N ILE A 109 13.14 15.71 -9.07
CA ILE A 109 11.68 15.86 -8.92
C ILE A 109 11.31 17.33 -9.21
N PRO A 110 10.37 17.57 -10.15
CA PRO A 110 9.97 18.94 -10.46
C PRO A 110 9.26 19.60 -9.29
N SER A 111 9.54 20.89 -9.07
CA SER A 111 8.89 21.71 -8.05
C SER A 111 7.64 22.44 -8.57
N GLU A 112 7.27 22.23 -9.81
CA GLU A 112 6.06 22.80 -10.39
C GLU A 112 4.88 21.83 -10.32
N LYS A 113 3.74 22.30 -9.81
CA LYS A 113 2.52 21.51 -9.65
C LYS A 113 2.06 20.84 -10.93
N LYS A 114 2.08 21.58 -12.06
CA LYS A 114 1.65 21.06 -13.36
C LYS A 114 2.55 19.91 -13.84
N ALA A 115 3.86 20.05 -13.64
CA ALA A 115 4.83 19.02 -13.99
C ALA A 115 4.67 17.77 -13.12
N LEU A 116 4.47 17.94 -11.80
CA LEU A 116 4.19 16.80 -10.90
C LEU A 116 2.90 16.05 -11.25
N LEU A 117 1.81 16.77 -11.53
CA LEU A 117 0.52 16.15 -11.88
C LEU A 117 0.54 15.41 -13.23
N ALA A 118 1.53 15.70 -14.09
CA ALA A 118 1.72 14.97 -15.34
C ALA A 118 2.44 13.63 -15.17
N LEU A 119 3.04 13.37 -13.99
CA LEU A 119 3.77 12.14 -13.71
C LEU A 119 2.82 10.98 -13.35
N PRO A 120 3.13 9.74 -13.74
CA PRO A 120 2.27 8.59 -13.51
C PRO A 120 2.10 8.29 -12.01
N GLY A 121 0.84 8.22 -11.56
CA GLY A 121 0.51 7.89 -10.17
C GLY A 121 0.58 9.07 -9.19
N ILE A 122 0.85 10.30 -9.67
CA ILE A 122 0.77 11.53 -8.87
C ILE A 122 -0.63 12.12 -9.00
N GLY A 123 -1.40 12.06 -7.91
CA GLY A 123 -2.66 12.78 -7.76
C GLY A 123 -2.48 14.12 -7.03
N ARG A 124 -3.59 14.85 -6.92
CA ARG A 124 -3.62 16.17 -6.24
C ARG A 124 -3.04 16.13 -4.83
N TYR A 125 -3.36 15.08 -4.05
CA TYR A 125 -2.83 14.86 -2.70
C TYR A 125 -1.30 14.73 -2.71
N THR A 126 -0.76 13.77 -3.49
CA THR A 126 0.68 13.49 -3.51
C THR A 126 1.48 14.70 -4.01
N ALA A 127 0.96 15.41 -5.03
CA ALA A 127 1.57 16.65 -5.50
C ALA A 127 1.60 17.71 -4.39
N GLY A 128 0.48 17.93 -3.69
CA GLY A 128 0.40 18.86 -2.56
C GLY A 128 1.36 18.50 -1.41
N ALA A 129 1.48 17.21 -1.09
CA ALA A 129 2.41 16.74 -0.08
C ALA A 129 3.87 16.99 -0.47
N ILE A 130 4.30 16.61 -1.67
CA ILE A 130 5.66 16.86 -2.15
C ILE A 130 5.96 18.37 -2.16
N LEU A 131 5.07 19.18 -2.71
CA LEU A 131 5.27 20.63 -2.83
C LEU A 131 5.33 21.33 -1.47
N SER A 132 4.49 20.95 -0.52
CA SER A 132 4.48 21.59 0.79
C SER A 132 5.55 21.04 1.73
N LEU A 133 5.74 19.72 1.79
CA LEU A 133 6.66 19.10 2.76
C LEU A 133 8.13 19.24 2.33
N ALA A 134 8.42 19.11 1.04
CA ALA A 134 9.79 19.13 0.54
C ALA A 134 10.20 20.49 -0.05
N PHE A 135 9.28 21.20 -0.72
CA PHE A 135 9.60 22.47 -1.36
C PHE A 135 9.06 23.70 -0.61
N GLY A 136 8.36 23.51 0.52
CA GLY A 136 7.84 24.60 1.35
C GLY A 136 6.72 25.42 0.68
N GLN A 137 6.15 24.94 -0.43
CA GLN A 137 5.13 25.69 -1.16
C GLN A 137 3.78 25.64 -0.44
N ARG A 138 2.97 26.68 -0.57
CA ARG A 138 1.64 26.81 0.07
C ARG A 138 0.58 25.97 -0.66
N GLU A 139 0.80 24.64 -0.70
CA GLU A 139 -0.10 23.67 -1.32
C GLU A 139 -0.80 22.83 -0.25
N PRO A 140 -2.15 22.70 -0.33
CA PRO A 140 -2.90 21.91 0.64
C PRO A 140 -2.80 20.41 0.37
N VAL A 141 -3.01 19.62 1.42
CA VAL A 141 -3.22 18.15 1.34
C VAL A 141 -4.64 17.80 1.79
N LEU A 142 -5.18 16.71 1.26
CA LEU A 142 -6.48 16.17 1.67
C LEU A 142 -6.46 14.64 1.55
N ASP A 143 -5.95 13.98 2.60
CA ASP A 143 -6.02 12.52 2.78
C ASP A 143 -7.23 12.12 3.63
N GLY A 144 -7.34 10.86 4.01
CA GLY A 144 -8.40 10.38 4.89
C GLY A 144 -8.39 11.00 6.30
N ASN A 145 -7.21 11.34 6.82
CA ASN A 145 -7.04 11.97 8.14
C ASN A 145 -7.47 13.43 8.08
N VAL A 146 -6.92 14.19 7.15
CA VAL A 146 -7.27 15.61 6.94
C VAL A 146 -8.76 15.77 6.65
N ARG A 147 -9.32 14.91 5.78
CA ARG A 147 -10.77 14.87 5.50
C ARG A 147 -11.59 14.75 6.78
N ARG A 148 -11.24 13.80 7.65
CA ARG A 148 -11.92 13.59 8.94
C ARG A 148 -11.79 14.77 9.87
N VAL A 149 -10.59 15.32 10.02
CA VAL A 149 -10.32 16.51 10.84
C VAL A 149 -11.17 17.68 10.37
N LEU A 150 -11.16 17.98 9.06
CA LEU A 150 -11.93 19.10 8.51
C LEU A 150 -13.45 18.89 8.65
N CYS A 151 -13.95 17.67 8.46
CA CYS A 151 -15.37 17.37 8.67
C CYS A 151 -15.79 17.65 10.13
N ARG A 152 -14.92 17.39 11.10
CA ARG A 152 -15.20 17.65 12.52
C ARG A 152 -15.02 19.13 12.87
N VAL A 153 -13.93 19.73 12.50
CA VAL A 153 -13.65 21.14 12.80
C VAL A 153 -14.77 22.05 12.30
N TYR A 154 -15.28 21.81 11.10
CA TYR A 154 -16.32 22.62 10.46
C TYR A 154 -17.74 22.00 10.51
N ASP A 155 -17.94 20.93 11.28
CA ASP A 155 -19.21 20.18 11.44
C ASP A 155 -19.90 19.89 10.10
N ILE A 156 -19.14 19.31 9.14
CA ILE A 156 -19.67 18.97 7.82
C ILE A 156 -20.49 17.68 7.91
N ALA A 157 -21.81 17.81 7.75
CA ALA A 157 -22.77 16.72 7.85
C ALA A 157 -23.08 16.04 6.50
N ASP A 158 -22.49 16.50 5.41
CA ASP A 158 -22.64 15.88 4.10
C ASP A 158 -21.66 14.72 3.90
N ASP A 159 -21.98 13.81 2.95
CA ASP A 159 -21.09 12.73 2.57
C ASP A 159 -19.72 13.26 2.09
N PRO A 160 -18.64 12.93 2.80
CA PRO A 160 -17.29 13.46 2.51
C PRO A 160 -16.71 12.96 1.18
N THR A 161 -17.33 11.93 0.56
CA THR A 161 -16.94 11.39 -0.75
C THR A 161 -17.73 11.97 -1.91
N GLY A 162 -18.76 12.78 -1.61
CA GLY A 162 -19.54 13.51 -2.60
C GLY A 162 -18.72 14.61 -3.27
N ALA A 163 -18.86 14.80 -4.59
CA ALA A 163 -18.05 15.75 -5.35
C ALA A 163 -18.18 17.21 -4.86
N ALA A 164 -19.35 17.62 -4.34
CA ALA A 164 -19.55 18.95 -3.77
C ALA A 164 -18.79 19.11 -2.45
N THR A 165 -18.92 18.15 -1.55
CA THR A 165 -18.27 18.14 -0.24
C THR A 165 -16.75 18.02 -0.41
N GLU A 166 -16.29 17.22 -1.35
CA GLU A 166 -14.85 17.13 -1.64
C GLU A 166 -14.28 18.48 -2.11
N ARG A 167 -14.97 19.20 -3.00
CA ARG A 167 -14.57 20.55 -3.39
C ARG A 167 -14.52 21.50 -2.20
N GLN A 168 -15.51 21.46 -1.32
CA GLN A 168 -15.56 22.26 -0.10
C GLN A 168 -14.36 21.95 0.82
N LEU A 169 -14.05 20.68 1.05
CA LEU A 169 -12.93 20.25 1.88
C LEU A 169 -11.59 20.74 1.31
N TRP A 170 -11.39 20.66 -0.01
CA TRP A 170 -10.20 21.22 -0.65
C TRP A 170 -10.12 22.75 -0.48
N GLN A 171 -11.24 23.45 -0.56
CA GLN A 171 -11.26 24.92 -0.31
C GLN A 171 -10.89 25.24 1.15
N LEU A 172 -11.39 24.48 2.12
CA LEU A 172 -11.04 24.64 3.52
C LEU A 172 -9.57 24.34 3.78
N ALA A 173 -9.03 23.26 3.24
CA ALA A 173 -7.61 22.94 3.33
C ALA A 173 -6.74 24.06 2.70
N THR A 174 -7.16 24.60 1.56
CA THR A 174 -6.48 25.74 0.94
C THR A 174 -6.50 26.98 1.84
N LYS A 175 -7.66 27.33 2.42
CA LYS A 175 -7.77 28.49 3.32
C LYS A 175 -6.88 28.34 4.56
N LEU A 176 -6.78 27.13 5.13
CA LEU A 176 -5.90 26.84 6.26
C LEU A 176 -4.43 27.08 5.88
N VAL A 177 -3.97 26.48 4.79
CA VAL A 177 -2.58 26.66 4.34
C VAL A 177 -2.28 28.12 4.00
N MET A 178 -3.23 28.83 3.37
CA MET A 178 -3.06 30.25 3.04
C MET A 178 -3.11 31.18 4.26
N SER A 179 -3.64 30.75 5.39
CA SER A 179 -3.66 31.51 6.64
C SER A 179 -2.43 31.27 7.53
N ALA A 180 -1.61 30.27 7.22
CA ALA A 180 -0.36 30.00 7.92
C ALA A 180 0.76 30.94 7.44
N PRO A 181 1.85 31.12 8.23
CA PRO A 181 3.09 31.74 7.75
C PRO A 181 3.62 31.07 6.47
N GLU A 182 4.33 31.81 5.64
CA GLU A 182 4.76 31.34 4.30
C GLU A 182 5.60 30.06 4.35
N ASP A 183 6.46 29.94 5.35
CA ASP A 183 7.36 28.81 5.56
C ASP A 183 6.74 27.65 6.33
N ALA A 184 5.49 27.79 6.79
CA ALA A 184 4.83 26.83 7.70
C ALA A 184 3.85 25.86 7.01
N ALA A 185 3.69 25.93 5.69
CA ALA A 185 2.72 25.11 4.96
C ALA A 185 2.97 23.59 5.16
N GLY A 186 4.23 23.16 5.10
CA GLY A 186 4.60 21.77 5.36
C GLY A 186 4.28 21.33 6.78
N ASP A 187 4.67 22.13 7.80
CA ASP A 187 4.38 21.82 9.21
C ASP A 187 2.87 21.75 9.46
N LEU A 188 2.08 22.65 8.86
CA LEU A 188 0.63 22.65 9.01
C LEU A 188 -0.02 21.39 8.40
N ASN A 189 0.41 21.01 7.19
CA ASN A 189 -0.07 19.79 6.54
C ASN A 189 0.33 18.53 7.35
N GLU A 190 1.56 18.47 7.86
CA GLU A 190 1.97 17.41 8.80
C GLU A 190 1.10 17.42 10.05
N GLY A 191 0.82 18.59 10.64
CA GLY A 191 -0.03 18.74 11.81
C GLY A 191 -1.45 18.21 11.60
N LEU A 192 -2.07 18.51 10.47
CA LEU A 192 -3.40 17.99 10.12
C LEU A 192 -3.40 16.47 9.99
N MET A 193 -2.42 15.91 9.30
CA MET A 193 -2.29 14.45 9.14
C MET A 193 -2.00 13.76 10.48
N GLU A 194 -1.08 14.32 11.29
CA GLU A 194 -0.69 13.80 12.60
C GLU A 194 -1.84 13.84 13.61
N LEU A 195 -2.56 14.98 13.67
CA LEU A 195 -3.77 15.11 14.52
C LEU A 195 -4.81 14.04 14.17
N GLY A 196 -5.06 13.85 12.88
CA GLY A 196 -5.96 12.81 12.42
C GLY A 196 -5.48 11.39 12.74
N ALA A 197 -4.18 11.16 12.72
CA ALA A 197 -3.63 9.82 12.99
C ALA A 197 -3.61 9.47 14.49
N LEU A 198 -3.42 10.45 15.39
CA LEU A 198 -3.15 10.20 16.80
C LEU A 198 -4.31 10.57 17.73
N ILE A 199 -4.98 11.69 17.49
CA ILE A 199 -5.96 12.30 18.40
C ILE A 199 -7.36 12.26 17.79
N CYS A 200 -7.54 12.87 16.63
CA CYS A 200 -8.82 12.94 15.94
C CYS A 200 -9.09 11.63 15.14
N THR A 201 -9.03 10.48 15.84
CA THR A 201 -9.10 9.13 15.25
C THR A 201 -10.50 8.77 14.75
N PRO A 202 -10.66 7.72 13.90
CA PRO A 202 -11.96 7.18 13.53
C PRO A 202 -12.69 6.60 14.75
N GLY A 203 -13.99 6.82 14.86
CA GLY A 203 -14.79 6.40 16.01
C GLY A 203 -14.75 7.45 17.12
N GLU A 204 -14.16 7.13 18.25
CA GLU A 204 -14.06 8.01 19.42
C GLU A 204 -12.73 8.76 19.41
N PRO A 205 -12.70 10.07 19.08
CA PRO A 205 -11.51 10.88 19.14
C PRO A 205 -11.20 11.29 20.57
N ASP A 206 -9.92 11.50 20.89
CA ASP A 206 -9.51 12.07 22.18
C ASP A 206 -9.59 13.61 22.15
N CYS A 207 -10.80 14.13 22.32
CA CYS A 207 -11.02 15.57 22.29
C CYS A 207 -10.41 16.30 23.51
N ALA A 208 -10.19 15.61 24.64
CA ALA A 208 -9.56 16.19 25.81
C ALA A 208 -8.07 16.53 25.56
N ALA A 209 -7.38 15.73 24.76
CA ALA A 209 -6.00 15.98 24.35
C ALA A 209 -5.87 16.81 23.05
N CYS A 210 -7.00 17.22 22.44
CA CYS A 210 -6.98 17.86 21.12
C CYS A 210 -6.58 19.34 21.20
N PRO A 211 -5.51 19.78 20.50
CA PRO A 211 -5.04 21.17 20.54
C PRO A 211 -6.03 22.18 19.94
N ILE A 212 -7.01 21.71 19.17
CA ILE A 212 -8.02 22.54 18.50
C ILE A 212 -9.43 22.27 19.00
N ALA A 213 -9.60 21.67 20.19
CA ALA A 213 -10.92 21.32 20.74
C ALA A 213 -11.82 22.56 20.87
N ASP A 214 -11.28 23.66 21.40
CA ASP A 214 -12.05 24.90 21.65
C ASP A 214 -12.58 25.58 20.39
N VAL A 215 -11.98 25.29 19.24
CA VAL A 215 -12.42 25.82 17.94
C VAL A 215 -13.11 24.78 17.05
N CYS A 216 -13.40 23.58 17.59
CA CYS A 216 -13.99 22.47 16.84
C CYS A 216 -15.52 22.48 16.96
N LEU A 217 -16.25 22.71 15.88
CA LEU A 217 -17.72 22.75 15.90
C LEU A 217 -18.35 21.39 16.22
N ALA A 218 -17.81 20.30 15.72
CA ALA A 218 -18.33 18.97 16.05
C ALA A 218 -18.21 18.67 17.55
N HIS A 219 -17.14 19.10 18.20
CA HIS A 219 -16.96 18.98 19.64
C HIS A 219 -17.91 19.89 20.41
N ALA A 220 -18.05 21.13 19.99
CA ALA A 220 -19.02 22.07 20.61
C ALA A 220 -20.47 21.58 20.52
N HIS A 221 -20.79 20.80 19.48
CA HIS A 221 -22.12 20.23 19.26
C HIS A 221 -22.29 18.81 19.83
N GLY A 222 -21.21 18.16 20.30
CA GLY A 222 -21.23 16.78 20.78
C GLY A 222 -21.49 15.73 19.68
N VAL A 223 -21.07 16.02 18.43
CA VAL A 223 -21.32 15.16 17.26
C VAL A 223 -20.03 14.63 16.61
N GLU A 224 -18.91 14.71 17.30
CA GLU A 224 -17.61 14.27 16.77
C GLU A 224 -17.57 12.80 16.36
N ALA A 225 -18.30 11.92 17.03
CA ALA A 225 -18.42 10.51 16.69
C ALA A 225 -19.24 10.27 15.40
N GLU A 226 -20.15 11.22 15.08
CA GLU A 226 -20.98 11.17 13.88
C GLU A 226 -20.31 11.75 12.63
N ARG A 227 -19.15 12.42 12.80
CA ARG A 227 -18.40 13.04 11.70
C ARG A 227 -17.08 12.31 11.40
N PRO A 228 -16.74 12.10 10.15
CA PRO A 228 -17.58 12.29 8.95
C PRO A 228 -18.72 11.24 8.89
N ILE A 229 -19.80 11.55 8.19
CA ILE A 229 -20.88 10.58 7.92
C ILE A 229 -20.28 9.39 7.17
N LYS A 230 -20.60 8.18 7.68
CA LYS A 230 -20.13 6.92 7.09
C LYS A 230 -21.22 6.33 6.21
N ARG A 231 -20.90 6.00 4.97
CA ARG A 231 -21.78 5.15 4.17
C ARG A 231 -21.78 3.72 4.72
N PRO A 232 -22.93 3.04 4.73
CA PRO A 232 -22.99 1.62 5.01
C PRO A 232 -22.04 0.88 4.06
N ARG A 233 -21.16 0.03 4.60
CA ARG A 233 -20.30 -0.82 3.77
C ARG A 233 -21.01 -2.12 3.45
N THR A 234 -21.12 -2.47 2.18
CA THR A 234 -21.52 -3.81 1.77
C THR A 234 -20.48 -4.81 2.20
N ARG A 235 -20.91 -6.00 2.62
CA ARG A 235 -19.99 -7.09 2.99
C ARG A 235 -19.20 -7.49 1.74
N PRO A 236 -17.85 -7.53 1.79
CA PRO A 236 -17.05 -7.93 0.64
C PRO A 236 -17.38 -9.37 0.23
N PRO A 237 -17.50 -9.68 -1.08
CA PRO A 237 -17.72 -11.04 -1.55
C PRO A 237 -16.55 -11.94 -1.15
N HIS A 238 -16.81 -13.24 -1.02
CA HIS A 238 -15.82 -14.27 -0.74
C HIS A 238 -15.66 -15.20 -1.95
N TYR A 239 -14.42 -15.56 -2.27
CA TYR A 239 -14.08 -16.48 -3.35
C TYR A 239 -13.15 -17.56 -2.84
N ASP A 240 -13.30 -18.80 -3.35
CA ASP A 240 -12.31 -19.83 -3.22
C ASP A 240 -11.32 -19.76 -4.38
N ALA A 241 -10.05 -20.08 -4.12
CA ALA A 241 -8.99 -20.03 -5.12
C ALA A 241 -8.04 -21.23 -4.94
N ALA A 242 -7.45 -21.68 -6.03
CA ALA A 242 -6.49 -22.78 -6.07
C ALA A 242 -5.06 -22.24 -6.25
N ALA A 243 -4.07 -22.90 -5.66
CA ALA A 243 -2.64 -22.73 -5.91
C ALA A 243 -1.96 -24.09 -5.98
N ALA A 244 -1.52 -24.48 -7.16
CA ALA A 244 -0.92 -25.80 -7.41
C ALA A 244 0.59 -25.76 -7.13
N VAL A 245 1.04 -26.52 -6.15
CA VAL A 245 2.46 -26.72 -5.85
C VAL A 245 2.96 -27.89 -6.68
N ILE A 246 3.65 -27.58 -7.76
CA ILE A 246 4.15 -28.55 -8.76
C ILE A 246 5.65 -28.64 -8.64
N LEU A 247 6.19 -29.87 -8.57
CA LEU A 247 7.62 -30.14 -8.58
C LEU A 247 7.98 -30.92 -9.84
N ASP A 248 9.17 -30.63 -10.38
CA ASP A 248 9.80 -31.47 -11.41
C ASP A 248 10.57 -32.65 -10.77
N GLU A 249 11.17 -33.47 -11.63
CA GLU A 249 11.99 -34.64 -11.21
C GLU A 249 13.24 -34.25 -10.40
N ALA A 250 13.73 -33.02 -10.56
CA ALA A 250 14.85 -32.47 -9.81
C ALA A 250 14.41 -31.84 -8.47
N GLY A 251 13.14 -31.88 -8.12
CA GLY A 251 12.58 -31.29 -6.90
C GLY A 251 12.47 -29.76 -6.93
N ARG A 252 12.49 -29.14 -8.13
CA ARG A 252 12.30 -27.70 -8.31
C ARG A 252 10.80 -27.38 -8.39
N TYR A 253 10.41 -26.24 -7.84
CA TYR A 253 9.05 -25.74 -7.83
C TYR A 253 8.75 -24.93 -9.08
N LEU A 254 7.58 -25.13 -9.67
CA LEU A 254 7.09 -24.28 -10.76
C LEU A 254 6.49 -23.00 -10.21
N LEU A 255 7.05 -21.85 -10.61
CA LEU A 255 6.45 -20.53 -10.42
C LEU A 255 6.03 -19.94 -11.74
N ILE A 256 4.97 -19.13 -11.69
CA ILE A 256 4.50 -18.29 -12.79
C ILE A 256 4.65 -16.82 -12.41
N GLN A 257 4.94 -15.97 -13.38
CA GLN A 257 4.85 -14.52 -13.22
C GLN A 257 3.48 -14.04 -13.73
N ARG A 258 2.75 -13.34 -12.90
CA ARG A 258 1.44 -12.77 -13.28
C ARG A 258 1.64 -11.67 -14.34
N PRO A 259 0.72 -11.50 -15.30
CA PRO A 259 0.75 -10.37 -16.22
C PRO A 259 0.88 -9.04 -15.47
N ALA A 260 1.55 -8.06 -16.05
CA ALA A 260 1.80 -6.77 -15.40
C ALA A 260 0.50 -6.02 -15.04
N ALA A 261 -0.57 -6.20 -15.82
CA ALA A 261 -1.89 -5.65 -15.55
C ALA A 261 -2.68 -6.53 -14.56
N GLY A 262 -3.59 -5.91 -13.81
CA GLY A 262 -4.50 -6.62 -12.91
C GLY A 262 -4.01 -6.76 -11.48
N LEU A 263 -4.77 -7.57 -10.71
CA LEU A 263 -4.49 -7.82 -9.30
C LEU A 263 -3.17 -8.60 -9.15
N LEU A 264 -2.30 -8.12 -8.24
CA LEU A 264 -0.98 -8.74 -7.98
C LEU A 264 -0.08 -8.82 -9.21
N GLY A 265 -0.30 -7.95 -10.23
CA GLY A 265 0.44 -7.98 -11.49
C GLY A 265 1.95 -7.86 -11.30
N GLY A 266 2.70 -8.65 -12.08
CA GLY A 266 4.16 -8.72 -12.05
C GLY A 266 4.74 -9.56 -10.90
N LEU A 267 3.92 -10.00 -9.93
CA LEU A 267 4.38 -10.90 -8.88
C LEU A 267 4.52 -12.32 -9.40
N TRP A 268 5.43 -13.04 -8.79
CA TRP A 268 5.58 -14.48 -8.94
C TRP A 268 4.66 -15.21 -7.98
N GLY A 269 4.26 -16.43 -8.32
CA GLY A 269 3.44 -17.26 -7.45
C GLY A 269 3.25 -18.67 -8.00
N PHE A 270 2.59 -19.51 -7.25
CA PHE A 270 2.23 -20.84 -7.74
C PHE A 270 1.13 -20.74 -8.81
N PRO A 271 1.14 -21.62 -9.84
CA PRO A 271 0.05 -21.69 -10.81
C PRO A 271 -1.30 -21.86 -10.11
N GLY A 272 -2.31 -21.10 -10.51
CA GLY A 272 -3.61 -21.18 -9.86
C GLY A 272 -4.46 -19.92 -10.08
N GLY A 273 -5.68 -19.92 -9.54
CA GLY A 273 -6.62 -18.84 -9.74
C GLY A 273 -7.92 -19.04 -8.96
N VAL A 274 -8.84 -18.08 -9.13
CA VAL A 274 -10.17 -18.14 -8.52
C VAL A 274 -10.99 -19.28 -9.12
N LEU A 275 -11.71 -20.02 -8.29
CA LEU A 275 -12.62 -21.06 -8.70
C LEU A 275 -13.87 -20.43 -9.35
N GLN A 276 -14.47 -21.17 -10.30
CA GLN A 276 -15.76 -20.80 -10.87
C GLN A 276 -16.89 -21.13 -9.89
N ASP A 277 -18.05 -20.52 -10.07
CA ASP A 277 -19.20 -20.79 -9.23
C ASP A 277 -19.60 -22.26 -9.29
N GLY A 278 -19.61 -22.94 -8.15
CA GLY A 278 -19.91 -24.35 -8.03
C GLY A 278 -18.78 -25.31 -8.42
N GLU A 279 -17.61 -24.80 -8.79
CA GLU A 279 -16.44 -25.62 -9.14
C GLU A 279 -15.84 -26.28 -7.91
N VAL A 280 -15.56 -27.58 -8.00
CA VAL A 280 -14.86 -28.33 -6.96
C VAL A 280 -13.37 -27.94 -6.97
N VAL A 281 -12.78 -27.80 -5.78
CA VAL A 281 -11.39 -27.35 -5.62
C VAL A 281 -10.40 -28.17 -6.45
N ALA A 282 -10.61 -29.51 -6.53
CA ALA A 282 -9.75 -30.39 -7.33
C ALA A 282 -9.81 -30.08 -8.84
N GLU A 283 -10.98 -29.76 -9.35
CA GLU A 283 -11.17 -29.36 -10.75
C GLU A 283 -10.51 -27.99 -11.02
N GLY A 284 -10.62 -27.08 -10.07
CA GLY A 284 -9.99 -25.76 -10.12
C GLY A 284 -8.47 -25.83 -10.28
N PHE A 285 -7.78 -26.76 -9.60
CA PHE A 285 -6.35 -27.00 -9.82
C PHE A 285 -6.06 -27.41 -11.27
N VAL A 286 -6.77 -28.39 -11.78
CA VAL A 286 -6.56 -28.91 -13.14
C VAL A 286 -6.81 -27.83 -14.19
N ARG A 287 -7.95 -27.16 -14.09
CA ARG A 287 -8.33 -26.10 -15.04
C ARG A 287 -7.34 -24.93 -15.03
N THR A 288 -7.04 -24.40 -13.86
CA THR A 288 -6.19 -23.19 -13.76
C THR A 288 -4.75 -23.46 -14.19
N VAL A 289 -4.19 -24.62 -13.88
CA VAL A 289 -2.86 -25.00 -14.34
C VAL A 289 -2.83 -25.19 -15.85
N ARG A 290 -3.82 -25.90 -16.42
CA ARG A 290 -3.93 -26.09 -17.88
C ARG A 290 -4.04 -24.74 -18.61
N GLU A 291 -4.89 -23.82 -18.12
CA GLU A 291 -5.08 -22.51 -18.73
C GLU A 291 -3.83 -21.62 -18.66
N GLN A 292 -3.07 -21.70 -17.56
CA GLN A 292 -1.94 -20.80 -17.35
C GLN A 292 -0.64 -21.30 -17.95
N VAL A 293 -0.40 -22.59 -17.89
CA VAL A 293 0.89 -23.18 -18.28
C VAL A 293 0.80 -24.41 -19.19
N GLY A 294 -0.39 -24.88 -19.57
CA GLY A 294 -0.58 -26.01 -20.50
C GLY A 294 -0.27 -27.38 -19.91
N LEU A 295 -0.06 -27.50 -18.61
CA LEU A 295 0.19 -28.80 -17.96
C LEU A 295 -1.11 -29.53 -17.62
N GLU A 296 -1.10 -30.84 -17.80
CA GLU A 296 -2.06 -31.76 -17.20
C GLU A 296 -1.55 -32.23 -15.84
N VAL A 297 -2.33 -32.01 -14.79
CA VAL A 297 -1.92 -32.34 -13.42
C VAL A 297 -2.97 -33.16 -12.68
N ALA A 298 -2.50 -34.01 -11.76
CA ALA A 298 -3.32 -34.68 -10.75
C ALA A 298 -3.14 -33.98 -9.40
N PRO A 299 -4.20 -33.41 -8.81
CA PRO A 299 -4.16 -32.91 -7.44
C PRO A 299 -3.89 -34.05 -6.46
N GLY A 300 -3.04 -33.77 -5.46
CA GLY A 300 -2.70 -34.68 -4.37
C GLY A 300 -3.01 -34.03 -3.01
N ASP A 301 -2.09 -34.20 -2.05
CA ASP A 301 -2.30 -33.76 -0.67
C ASP A 301 -2.43 -32.25 -0.54
N MET A 302 -3.40 -31.84 0.27
CA MET A 302 -3.59 -30.44 0.65
C MET A 302 -2.45 -30.00 1.56
N ILE A 303 -1.77 -28.92 1.21
CA ILE A 303 -0.68 -28.32 1.97
C ILE A 303 -1.22 -27.32 2.99
N ALA A 304 -2.11 -26.44 2.52
CA ALA A 304 -2.70 -25.39 3.36
C ALA A 304 -3.99 -24.84 2.76
N SER A 305 -4.86 -24.34 3.66
CA SER A 305 -6.02 -23.53 3.31
C SER A 305 -5.83 -22.17 3.98
N ILE A 306 -5.65 -21.10 3.19
CA ILE A 306 -5.18 -19.81 3.64
C ILE A 306 -6.26 -18.75 3.44
N PRO A 307 -7.00 -18.36 4.50
CA PRO A 307 -7.90 -17.23 4.40
C PRO A 307 -7.11 -15.92 4.29
N HIS A 308 -7.58 -15.05 3.40
CA HIS A 308 -7.00 -13.73 3.21
C HIS A 308 -8.08 -12.71 2.82
N ALA A 309 -7.94 -11.47 3.32
CA ALA A 309 -8.85 -10.38 3.03
C ALA A 309 -8.13 -9.30 2.20
N TYR A 310 -8.66 -9.01 1.04
CA TYR A 310 -8.36 -7.82 0.27
C TYR A 310 -9.39 -6.72 0.59
N THR A 311 -9.14 -5.51 0.14
CA THR A 311 -10.04 -4.36 0.41
C THR A 311 -11.45 -4.58 -0.13
N HIS A 312 -11.60 -5.25 -1.28
CA HIS A 312 -12.86 -5.36 -2.01
C HIS A 312 -13.46 -6.77 -2.00
N PHE A 313 -12.71 -7.78 -1.57
CA PHE A 313 -13.16 -9.16 -1.49
C PHE A 313 -12.31 -9.96 -0.49
N ARG A 314 -12.78 -11.15 -0.16
CA ARG A 314 -12.05 -12.14 0.65
C ARG A 314 -11.79 -13.37 -0.18
N ILE A 315 -10.71 -14.08 0.11
CA ILE A 315 -10.43 -15.37 -0.50
C ILE A 315 -10.09 -16.42 0.56
N THR A 316 -10.35 -17.69 0.22
CA THR A 316 -9.67 -18.84 0.80
C THR A 316 -8.81 -19.46 -0.29
N LEU A 317 -7.48 -19.37 -0.16
CA LEU A 317 -6.54 -19.98 -1.11
C LEU A 317 -6.23 -21.39 -0.65
N HIS A 318 -6.65 -22.38 -1.44
CA HIS A 318 -6.35 -23.79 -1.26
C HIS A 318 -5.06 -24.11 -1.98
N ALA A 319 -4.05 -24.62 -1.26
CA ALA A 319 -2.77 -25.02 -1.83
C ALA A 319 -2.63 -26.56 -1.73
N SER A 320 -2.36 -27.22 -2.86
CA SER A 320 -2.20 -28.67 -2.93
C SER A 320 -0.93 -29.02 -3.70
N ARG A 321 -0.29 -30.14 -3.32
CA ARG A 321 0.71 -30.77 -4.18
C ARG A 321 0.01 -31.31 -5.43
N CYS A 322 0.57 -30.99 -6.61
CA CYS A 322 0.04 -31.50 -7.87
C CYS A 322 1.16 -32.23 -8.63
N ARG A 323 0.88 -33.45 -9.08
CA ARG A 323 1.81 -34.23 -9.89
C ARG A 323 1.53 -33.97 -11.37
N ILE A 324 2.58 -33.80 -12.16
CA ILE A 324 2.46 -33.68 -13.62
C ILE A 324 2.05 -35.03 -14.18
N ILE A 325 1.02 -35.05 -15.04
CA ILE A 325 0.57 -36.21 -15.81
C ILE A 325 1.15 -36.13 -17.23
N ALA A 326 1.09 -34.93 -17.85
CA ALA A 326 1.56 -34.71 -19.22
C ALA A 326 1.83 -33.21 -19.46
N GLY A 327 2.60 -32.94 -20.50
CA GLY A 327 2.90 -31.59 -21.01
C GLY A 327 4.20 -31.01 -20.46
N GLU A 328 4.59 -29.89 -21.06
CA GLU A 328 5.69 -29.03 -20.61
C GLU A 328 5.15 -27.63 -20.33
N PRO A 329 5.60 -26.98 -19.22
CA PRO A 329 5.04 -25.69 -18.83
C PRO A 329 5.44 -24.59 -19.81
N GLN A 330 4.44 -23.88 -20.33
CA GLN A 330 4.60 -22.74 -21.24
C GLN A 330 3.80 -21.54 -20.70
N PRO A 331 4.26 -20.30 -20.92
CA PRO A 331 3.54 -19.11 -20.48
C PRO A 331 2.33 -18.82 -21.37
N LEU A 332 1.17 -19.46 -21.12
CA LEU A 332 -0.06 -19.29 -21.91
C LEU A 332 -0.89 -18.08 -21.43
N ARG A 333 -1.21 -18.05 -20.11
CA ARG A 333 -1.94 -16.92 -19.47
C ARG A 333 -1.15 -16.29 -18.32
N CYS A 334 0.16 -16.40 -18.36
CA CYS A 334 1.09 -15.75 -17.46
C CYS A 334 2.20 -15.05 -18.27
N ALA A 335 2.96 -14.17 -17.64
CA ALA A 335 4.05 -13.44 -18.30
C ALA A 335 5.31 -14.30 -18.48
N ALA A 336 5.57 -15.20 -17.53
CA ALA A 336 6.73 -16.09 -17.56
C ALA A 336 6.45 -17.33 -16.69
N VAL A 337 7.22 -18.39 -16.94
CA VAL A 337 7.30 -19.59 -16.10
C VAL A 337 8.74 -19.83 -15.67
N ARG A 338 8.96 -20.39 -14.49
CA ARG A 338 10.30 -20.68 -14.00
C ARG A 338 10.28 -21.85 -13.02
N TRP A 339 11.23 -22.77 -13.20
CA TRP A 339 11.57 -23.79 -12.22
C TRP A 339 12.59 -23.21 -11.23
N VAL A 340 12.31 -23.33 -9.93
CA VAL A 340 13.11 -22.74 -8.85
C VAL A 340 13.35 -23.77 -7.74
N THR A 341 14.52 -23.73 -7.14
CA THR A 341 14.82 -24.57 -5.97
C THR A 341 14.10 -24.05 -4.72
N ALA A 342 13.97 -24.88 -3.69
CA ALA A 342 13.37 -24.48 -2.41
C ALA A 342 14.06 -23.25 -1.78
N GLY A 343 15.39 -23.14 -1.91
CA GLY A 343 16.16 -22.02 -1.38
C GLY A 343 15.90 -20.70 -2.13
N GLU A 344 15.58 -20.79 -3.41
CA GLU A 344 15.34 -19.61 -4.26
C GLU A 344 13.92 -19.03 -4.08
N LEU A 345 12.96 -19.79 -3.55
CA LEU A 345 11.56 -19.34 -3.40
C LEU A 345 11.42 -18.01 -2.68
N THR A 346 12.22 -17.78 -1.63
CA THR A 346 12.19 -16.53 -0.84
C THR A 346 12.83 -15.34 -1.55
N GLY A 347 13.54 -15.57 -2.65
CA GLY A 347 14.13 -14.53 -3.49
C GLY A 347 13.14 -13.86 -4.45
N TYR A 348 11.96 -14.45 -4.62
CA TYR A 348 10.93 -13.94 -5.53
C TYR A 348 9.93 -13.01 -4.81
N ALA A 349 9.41 -12.03 -5.54
CA ALA A 349 8.32 -11.17 -5.08
C ALA A 349 6.99 -11.95 -5.10
N LEU A 350 6.64 -12.59 -3.98
CA LEU A 350 5.43 -13.40 -3.84
C LEU A 350 4.29 -12.58 -3.20
N PRO A 351 3.01 -12.85 -3.56
CA PRO A 351 1.87 -12.44 -2.75
C PRO A 351 1.98 -13.00 -1.32
N VAL A 352 1.36 -12.31 -0.35
CA VAL A 352 1.33 -12.77 1.06
C VAL A 352 0.77 -14.19 1.18
N THR A 353 -0.20 -14.55 0.37
CA THR A 353 -0.80 -15.90 0.33
C THR A 353 0.21 -16.96 -0.12
N ASP A 354 0.93 -16.69 -1.20
CA ASP A 354 1.95 -17.60 -1.74
C ASP A 354 3.16 -17.71 -0.80
N ALA A 355 3.56 -16.61 -0.15
CA ALA A 355 4.58 -16.64 0.90
C ALA A 355 4.19 -17.53 2.09
N LYS A 356 2.90 -17.58 2.46
CA LYS A 356 2.40 -18.51 3.48
C LYS A 356 2.44 -19.96 3.01
N ILE A 357 2.24 -20.25 1.72
CA ILE A 357 2.44 -21.61 1.15
C ILE A 357 3.91 -21.99 1.32
N VAL A 358 4.85 -21.12 0.95
CA VAL A 358 6.30 -21.36 1.13
C VAL A 358 6.63 -21.68 2.59
N GLN A 359 6.09 -20.91 3.55
CA GLN A 359 6.26 -21.17 4.98
C GLN A 359 5.68 -22.53 5.41
N ALA A 360 4.54 -22.93 4.85
CA ALA A 360 3.95 -24.25 5.12
C ALA A 360 4.84 -25.37 4.57
N LEU A 361 5.37 -25.23 3.37
CA LEU A 361 6.31 -26.19 2.77
C LEU A 361 7.57 -26.35 3.62
N GLN A 362 8.14 -25.28 4.14
CA GLN A 362 9.34 -25.32 5.00
C GLN A 362 9.09 -26.04 6.32
N ARG A 363 7.88 -25.95 6.90
CA ARG A 363 7.52 -26.66 8.13
C ARG A 363 7.34 -28.16 7.94
N HIS A 364 7.01 -28.60 6.73
CA HIS A 364 6.81 -30.02 6.39
C HIS A 364 8.03 -30.65 5.71
N ALA A 365 9.12 -29.89 5.51
CA ALA A 365 10.38 -30.45 5.07
C ALA A 365 10.99 -31.30 6.20
N PRO A 366 11.44 -32.54 5.94
CA PRO A 366 12.15 -33.31 6.96
C PRO A 366 13.37 -32.53 7.43
N PRO A 367 13.77 -32.61 8.71
CA PRO A 367 14.95 -31.95 9.20
C PRO A 367 16.14 -32.41 8.36
N THR A 368 16.89 -31.46 7.79
CA THR A 368 18.17 -31.75 7.16
C THR A 368 19.11 -32.31 8.22
N LEU A 369 19.40 -33.61 8.14
CA LEU A 369 20.44 -34.22 8.97
C LEU A 369 21.74 -33.44 8.74
N PRO A 370 22.46 -33.06 9.79
CA PRO A 370 23.80 -32.52 9.64
C PRO A 370 24.64 -33.56 8.90
N LEU A 371 25.36 -33.15 7.87
CA LEU A 371 26.39 -33.98 7.26
C LEU A 371 27.39 -34.33 8.38
N GLU A 372 27.32 -35.55 8.88
CA GLU A 372 28.31 -36.06 9.83
C GLU A 372 29.69 -35.91 9.19
N GLY A 373 30.57 -35.20 9.89
CA GLY A 373 31.94 -34.98 9.48
C GLY A 373 32.61 -36.32 9.21
N GLY A 374 33.20 -36.42 8.02
CA GLY A 374 34.00 -37.57 7.65
C GLY A 374 35.12 -37.79 8.67
N PRO A 375 35.58 -39.01 8.84
CA PRO A 375 36.58 -39.35 9.83
C PRO A 375 37.94 -38.67 9.51
N THR A 376 38.41 -37.91 10.50
CA THR A 376 39.82 -37.49 10.55
C THR A 376 40.69 -38.76 10.70
N GLY A 377 41.37 -39.11 9.64
CA GLY A 377 42.47 -40.04 9.66
C GLY A 377 43.79 -39.27 9.50
#